data_0589e7d00366ec1936fd6a95a3f5d1d4
#
_entry.id   0589e7d00366ec1936fd6a95a3f5d1d4
#
_cell.length_a   1.000
_cell.length_b   1.000
_cell.length_c   1.000
_cell.angle_alpha   90.00
_cell.angle_beta   90.00
_cell.angle_gamma   90.00
#
_symmetry.space_group_name_H-M   'P 1'
#
loop_
_entity.id
_entity.type
_entity.pdbx_description
1 polymer ?
#
loop_
_entity_poly.entity_id
_entity_poly.type
_entity_poly.pdbx_seq_one_letter_code
_entity_poly.pdbx_strand_id
1 'polypeptide(L)'
;DNTNSVPTDIFTVGRLVNTPGGPLKGIEANYQSDLDFLPGRLKNLGVLVNYTHIVSSITYDLATVNGVPTVTTTADLTGLSRDSASGTVYYEDKDISVRFTGTYRGKYIRGIPASSGSDLQGNDDSFYLDGSASYNINPHLKLTVEAQNLTDEKNRLFIDSVRQDTLFETRIGRTFTFGFSYKY
;
A
#
# COMPACT_ATOMS: atom_id res chain seq x y z
N ASP A 1 21.48 -35.36 12.97
CA ASP A 1 21.15 -36.76 13.30
C ASP A 1 20.44 -36.80 14.65
N ASN A 2 19.12 -36.91 14.64
CA ASN A 2 18.36 -37.02 15.90
C ASN A 2 18.24 -38.52 16.26
N THR A 3 19.34 -39.07 16.81
CA THR A 3 19.47 -40.50 17.18
C THR A 3 18.61 -40.89 18.37
N ASN A 4 17.85 -39.95 18.98
CA ASN A 4 17.00 -40.16 20.15
C ASN A 4 15.49 -40.17 19.85
N SER A 5 15.08 -40.11 18.58
CA SER A 5 13.65 -40.17 18.25
C SER A 5 13.14 -41.62 18.48
N VAL A 6 12.01 -41.76 19.17
CA VAL A 6 11.31 -43.03 19.33
C VAL A 6 10.21 -43.18 18.29
N PRO A 7 9.79 -44.40 17.89
CA PRO A 7 8.76 -44.58 16.84
C PRO A 7 7.42 -43.94 17.12
N THR A 8 7.18 -43.49 18.34
CA THR A 8 5.93 -42.81 18.78
C THR A 8 6.04 -41.30 18.81
N ASP A 9 7.22 -40.72 18.45
CA ASP A 9 7.38 -39.26 18.41
C ASP A 9 6.50 -38.66 17.32
N ILE A 10 5.72 -37.65 17.68
CA ILE A 10 4.86 -36.90 16.77
C ILE A 10 5.61 -35.65 16.33
N PHE A 11 5.85 -35.56 15.04
CA PHE A 11 6.47 -34.35 14.43
C PHE A 11 5.42 -33.54 13.71
N THR A 12 5.46 -32.22 13.90
CA THR A 12 4.66 -31.30 13.09
C THR A 12 5.40 -31.02 11.79
N VAL A 13 4.83 -31.42 10.67
CA VAL A 13 5.38 -31.17 9.34
C VAL A 13 4.56 -30.09 8.65
N GLY A 14 5.19 -28.94 8.37
CA GLY A 14 4.61 -27.89 7.54
C GLY A 14 4.99 -28.09 6.07
N ARG A 15 4.04 -28.03 5.18
CA ARG A 15 4.28 -27.99 3.72
C ARG A 15 3.45 -26.90 3.07
N LEU A 16 4.00 -26.26 2.04
CA LEU A 16 3.25 -25.36 1.20
C LEU A 16 2.34 -26.15 0.26
N VAL A 17 1.08 -25.75 0.21
CA VAL A 17 0.09 -26.32 -0.70
C VAL A 17 -0.58 -25.19 -1.48
N ASN A 18 -0.96 -25.48 -2.74
CA ASN A 18 -1.77 -24.53 -3.50
C ASN A 18 -3.21 -24.60 -2.98
N THR A 19 -3.77 -23.45 -2.64
CA THR A 19 -5.21 -23.34 -2.36
C THR A 19 -5.99 -23.30 -3.69
N PRO A 20 -7.25 -23.78 -3.71
CA PRO A 20 -8.13 -23.52 -4.82
C PRO A 20 -8.22 -22.00 -5.02
N GLY A 21 -8.01 -21.53 -6.24
CA GLY A 21 -8.16 -20.12 -6.58
C GLY A 21 -9.59 -19.64 -6.33
N GLY A 22 -9.80 -18.33 -6.48
CA GLY A 22 -11.12 -17.71 -6.40
C GLY A 22 -11.29 -16.61 -7.43
N PRO A 23 -12.52 -16.11 -7.62
CA PRO A 23 -12.78 -15.03 -8.55
C PRO A 23 -12.08 -13.73 -8.09
N LEU A 24 -11.52 -13.02 -9.06
CA LEU A 24 -10.98 -11.69 -8.92
C LEU A 24 -11.56 -10.83 -10.04
N LYS A 25 -12.20 -9.71 -9.68
CA LYS A 25 -12.83 -8.78 -10.61
C LYS A 25 -12.50 -7.36 -10.17
N GLY A 26 -12.33 -6.46 -11.13
CA GLY A 26 -12.06 -5.07 -10.79
C GLY A 26 -12.30 -4.13 -11.95
N ILE A 27 -12.26 -2.86 -11.63
CA ILE A 27 -12.25 -1.74 -12.57
C ILE A 27 -11.09 -0.84 -12.23
N GLU A 28 -10.52 -0.23 -13.26
CA GLU A 28 -9.46 0.75 -13.14
C GLU A 28 -9.82 1.97 -13.98
N ALA A 29 -9.63 3.15 -13.41
CA ALA A 29 -9.84 4.42 -14.07
C ALA A 29 -8.60 5.29 -13.94
N ASN A 30 -8.14 5.84 -15.06
CA ASN A 30 -7.00 6.73 -15.14
C ASN A 30 -7.41 8.00 -15.85
N TYR A 31 -7.03 9.13 -15.28
CA TYR A 31 -7.26 10.44 -15.89
C TYR A 31 -6.00 11.29 -15.78
N GLN A 32 -5.59 11.88 -16.88
CA GLN A 32 -4.50 12.85 -16.94
C GLN A 32 -4.90 14.02 -17.83
N SER A 33 -4.64 15.23 -17.37
CA SER A 33 -4.88 16.44 -18.16
C SER A 33 -3.95 17.55 -17.73
N ASP A 34 -3.37 18.21 -18.70
CA ASP A 34 -2.88 19.56 -18.54
C ASP A 34 -4.08 20.52 -18.54
N LEU A 35 -4.04 21.54 -17.70
CA LEU A 35 -5.13 22.51 -17.56
C LEU A 35 -4.88 23.77 -18.40
N ASP A 36 -4.42 23.60 -19.64
CA ASP A 36 -4.02 24.65 -20.58
C ASP A 36 -5.16 25.59 -20.97
N PHE A 37 -6.41 25.16 -20.76
CA PHE A 37 -7.60 25.98 -20.91
C PHE A 37 -7.78 27.06 -19.84
N LEU A 38 -7.00 27.00 -18.73
CA LEU A 38 -7.05 27.99 -17.66
C LEU A 38 -6.29 29.27 -18.04
N PRO A 39 -6.73 30.45 -17.55
CA PRO A 39 -6.11 31.71 -17.90
C PRO A 39 -4.77 31.93 -17.21
N GLY A 40 -3.88 32.68 -17.86
CA GLY A 40 -2.63 33.17 -17.30
C GLY A 40 -1.67 32.06 -16.91
N ARG A 41 -1.12 32.11 -15.69
CA ARG A 41 -0.17 31.10 -15.19
C ARG A 41 -0.86 29.79 -14.78
N LEU A 42 -2.15 29.78 -14.57
CA LEU A 42 -2.91 28.57 -14.21
C LEU A 42 -2.91 27.52 -15.32
N LYS A 43 -2.65 27.92 -16.58
CA LYS A 43 -2.47 26.98 -17.71
C LYS A 43 -1.32 25.99 -17.55
N ASN A 44 -0.40 26.29 -16.63
CA ASN A 44 0.77 25.44 -16.32
C ASN A 44 0.45 24.39 -15.22
N LEU A 45 -0.79 24.33 -14.77
CA LEU A 45 -1.26 23.28 -13.89
C LEU A 45 -1.60 22.02 -14.67
N GLY A 46 -1.43 20.88 -14.02
CA GLY A 46 -1.92 19.61 -14.53
C GLY A 46 -2.31 18.69 -13.40
N VAL A 47 -3.06 17.67 -13.75
CA VAL A 47 -3.58 16.66 -12.81
C VAL A 47 -3.42 15.27 -13.38
N LEU A 48 -3.12 14.32 -12.48
CA LEU A 48 -3.20 12.88 -12.73
C LEU A 48 -4.04 12.27 -11.62
N VAL A 49 -4.95 11.36 -11.98
CA VAL A 49 -5.76 10.63 -11.02
C VAL A 49 -5.83 9.18 -11.47
N ASN A 50 -5.57 8.26 -10.57
CA ASN A 50 -5.75 6.83 -10.78
C ASN A 50 -6.63 6.29 -9.66
N TYR A 51 -7.56 5.43 -10.02
CA TYR A 51 -8.42 4.72 -9.07
C TYR A 51 -8.58 3.28 -9.52
N THR A 52 -8.43 2.36 -8.58
CA THR A 52 -8.61 0.93 -8.79
C THR A 52 -9.55 0.39 -7.73
N HIS A 53 -10.57 -0.35 -8.17
CA HIS A 53 -11.45 -1.10 -7.31
C HIS A 53 -11.41 -2.58 -7.69
N ILE A 54 -11.07 -3.46 -6.75
CA ILE A 54 -10.94 -4.91 -6.98
C ILE A 54 -11.69 -5.64 -5.88
N VAL A 55 -12.50 -6.62 -6.27
CA VAL A 55 -13.15 -7.56 -5.36
C VAL A 55 -12.63 -8.96 -5.62
N SER A 56 -12.40 -9.70 -4.56
CA SER A 56 -11.95 -11.08 -4.61
C SER A 56 -12.70 -11.92 -3.58
N SER A 57 -12.73 -13.22 -3.78
CA SER A 57 -13.36 -14.16 -2.85
C SER A 57 -12.58 -15.46 -2.88
N ILE A 58 -11.78 -15.69 -1.85
CA ILE A 58 -10.91 -16.86 -1.71
C ILE A 58 -11.35 -17.66 -0.48
N THR A 59 -11.40 -18.96 -0.61
CA THR A 59 -11.61 -19.85 0.54
C THR A 59 -10.26 -20.25 1.11
N TYR A 60 -10.09 -20.02 2.40
CA TYR A 60 -8.88 -20.35 3.16
C TYR A 60 -9.16 -21.52 4.11
N ASP A 61 -8.24 -22.47 4.17
CA ASP A 61 -8.28 -23.57 5.10
C ASP A 61 -7.65 -23.13 6.43
N LEU A 62 -8.46 -23.06 7.48
CA LEU A 62 -7.99 -22.67 8.83
C LEU A 62 -7.50 -23.87 9.62
N ALA A 63 -8.06 -25.06 9.39
CA ALA A 63 -7.63 -26.31 10.00
C ALA A 63 -7.80 -27.47 9.03
N THR A 64 -6.86 -28.43 9.07
CA THR A 64 -6.92 -29.65 8.26
C THR A 64 -6.65 -30.86 9.14
N VAL A 65 -7.38 -31.95 8.88
CA VAL A 65 -7.12 -33.26 9.51
C VAL A 65 -6.84 -34.25 8.39
N ASN A 66 -5.72 -34.95 8.46
CA ASN A 66 -5.26 -35.88 7.43
C ASN A 66 -5.27 -35.28 6.00
N GLY A 67 -4.96 -33.99 5.88
CA GLY A 67 -4.95 -33.27 4.61
C GLY A 67 -6.33 -32.85 4.07
N VAL A 68 -7.40 -33.06 4.82
CA VAL A 68 -8.76 -32.63 4.49
C VAL A 68 -9.09 -31.39 5.32
N PRO A 69 -9.53 -30.28 4.66
CA PRO A 69 -9.98 -29.09 5.38
C PRO A 69 -11.17 -29.39 6.30
N THR A 70 -11.05 -29.03 7.57
CA THR A 70 -12.10 -29.22 8.58
C THR A 70 -12.73 -27.91 9.02
N VAL A 71 -11.99 -26.80 8.89
CA VAL A 71 -12.48 -25.44 9.12
C VAL A 71 -12.00 -24.56 7.98
N THR A 72 -12.92 -23.87 7.34
CA THR A 72 -12.61 -22.94 6.24
C THR A 72 -13.23 -21.59 6.51
N THR A 73 -12.66 -20.53 5.92
CA THR A 73 -13.26 -19.20 5.86
C THR A 73 -13.13 -18.63 4.46
N THR A 74 -14.06 -17.75 4.10
CA THR A 74 -14.01 -17.04 2.81
C THR A 74 -13.75 -15.57 3.08
N ALA A 75 -12.73 -15.04 2.42
CA ALA A 75 -12.32 -13.65 2.58
C ALA A 75 -11.65 -13.12 1.29
N ASP A 76 -11.31 -11.83 1.30
CA ASP A 76 -10.54 -11.23 0.21
C ASP A 76 -9.14 -11.86 0.09
N LEU A 77 -8.57 -11.79 -1.10
CA LEU A 77 -7.20 -12.22 -1.33
C LEU A 77 -6.24 -11.45 -0.43
N THR A 78 -5.39 -12.18 0.28
CA THR A 78 -4.38 -11.57 1.17
C THR A 78 -3.44 -10.66 0.38
N GLY A 79 -3.08 -9.52 0.96
CA GLY A 79 -2.25 -8.49 0.33
C GLY A 79 -2.99 -7.57 -0.63
N LEU A 80 -4.26 -7.84 -0.95
CA LEU A 80 -5.07 -7.06 -1.87
C LEU A 80 -5.98 -6.08 -1.12
N SER A 81 -5.85 -4.78 -1.39
CA SER A 81 -6.83 -3.76 -0.98
C SER A 81 -7.95 -3.69 -2.01
N ARG A 82 -9.19 -3.57 -1.56
CA ARG A 82 -10.33 -3.39 -2.48
C ARG A 82 -10.25 -2.09 -3.24
N ASP A 83 -9.83 -1.04 -2.57
CA ASP A 83 -9.75 0.30 -3.13
C ASP A 83 -8.32 0.84 -3.01
N SER A 84 -7.82 1.38 -4.10
CA SER A 84 -6.59 2.16 -4.12
C SER A 84 -6.73 3.35 -5.06
N ALA A 85 -6.15 4.47 -4.67
CA ALA A 85 -6.20 5.68 -5.46
C ALA A 85 -4.87 6.45 -5.35
N SER A 86 -4.52 7.14 -6.41
CA SER A 86 -3.49 8.17 -6.35
C SER A 86 -3.94 9.40 -7.12
N GLY A 87 -3.59 10.57 -6.60
CA GLY A 87 -3.87 11.85 -7.23
C GLY A 87 -2.67 12.76 -7.17
N THR A 88 -2.30 13.33 -8.30
CA THR A 88 -1.21 14.30 -8.40
C THR A 88 -1.73 15.58 -8.97
N VAL A 89 -1.38 16.70 -8.34
CA VAL A 89 -1.52 18.05 -8.90
C VAL A 89 -0.12 18.61 -9.05
N TYR A 90 0.16 19.18 -10.20
CA TYR A 90 1.46 19.78 -10.47
C TYR A 90 1.31 21.14 -11.17
N TYR A 91 2.30 21.98 -10.95
CA TYR A 91 2.55 23.21 -11.67
C TYR A 91 3.94 23.17 -12.24
N GLU A 92 4.10 23.49 -13.51
CA GLU A 92 5.40 23.51 -14.16
C GLU A 92 5.52 24.66 -15.16
N ASP A 93 6.50 25.51 -14.95
CA ASP A 93 6.93 26.51 -15.93
C ASP A 93 8.46 26.44 -16.13
N LYS A 94 9.04 27.37 -16.86
CA LYS A 94 10.49 27.39 -17.15
C LYS A 94 11.39 27.49 -15.90
N ASP A 95 10.89 28.09 -14.83
CA ASP A 95 11.66 28.40 -13.63
C ASP A 95 11.24 27.57 -12.42
N ILE A 96 9.96 27.22 -12.32
CA ILE A 96 9.35 26.59 -11.14
C ILE A 96 8.69 25.27 -11.55
N SER A 97 8.93 24.23 -10.76
CA SER A 97 8.12 23.00 -10.78
C SER A 97 7.69 22.67 -9.37
N VAL A 98 6.39 22.45 -9.16
CA VAL A 98 5.81 22.05 -7.87
C VAL A 98 4.86 20.90 -8.11
N ARG A 99 4.93 19.87 -7.25
CA ARG A 99 4.07 18.69 -7.35
C ARG A 99 3.64 18.23 -5.97
N PHE A 100 2.36 17.86 -5.85
CA PHE A 100 1.82 17.16 -4.69
C PHE A 100 1.15 15.88 -5.14
N THR A 101 1.45 14.79 -4.47
CA THR A 101 0.88 13.47 -4.76
C THR A 101 0.27 12.89 -3.50
N GLY A 102 -1.04 12.62 -3.55
CA GLY A 102 -1.74 11.85 -2.53
C GLY A 102 -1.86 10.40 -2.99
N THR A 103 -1.55 9.44 -2.10
CA THR A 103 -1.70 8.00 -2.35
C THR A 103 -2.53 7.39 -1.25
N TYR A 104 -3.67 6.80 -1.62
CA TYR A 104 -4.57 6.07 -0.74
C TYR A 104 -4.48 4.58 -1.02
N ARG A 105 -4.41 3.79 0.01
CA ARG A 105 -4.58 2.35 -0.02
C ARG A 105 -5.58 1.94 1.04
N GLY A 106 -6.66 1.28 0.63
CA GLY A 106 -7.66 0.74 1.53
C GLY A 106 -7.14 -0.40 2.38
N LYS A 107 -7.84 -0.68 3.45
CA LYS A 107 -7.58 -1.81 4.36
C LYS A 107 -7.42 -3.12 3.60
N TYR A 108 -6.51 -3.98 4.05
CA TYR A 108 -6.29 -5.29 3.44
C TYR A 108 -5.88 -6.35 4.46
N ILE A 109 -6.23 -7.59 4.14
CA ILE A 109 -5.85 -8.76 4.94
C ILE A 109 -4.40 -9.13 4.63
N ARG A 110 -3.59 -9.32 5.64
CA ARG A 110 -2.19 -9.71 5.53
C ARG A 110 -1.98 -11.22 5.68
N GLY A 111 -2.80 -11.86 6.49
CA GLY A 111 -2.71 -13.30 6.74
C GLY A 111 -3.99 -13.89 7.32
N ILE A 112 -4.28 -15.11 6.93
CA ILE A 112 -5.37 -15.95 7.41
C ILE A 112 -4.85 -17.40 7.56
N PRO A 113 -4.90 -18.00 8.75
CA PRO A 113 -5.12 -17.35 10.05
C PRO A 113 -3.99 -16.39 10.42
N ALA A 114 -4.22 -15.56 11.43
CA ALA A 114 -3.17 -14.71 11.97
C ALA A 114 -2.12 -15.53 12.72
N SER A 115 -0.86 -15.10 12.66
CA SER A 115 0.25 -15.73 13.42
C SER A 115 0.08 -15.60 14.93
N SER A 116 -0.75 -14.66 15.39
CA SER A 116 -1.09 -14.42 16.81
C SER A 116 -2.17 -15.35 17.36
N GLY A 117 -2.72 -16.27 16.55
CA GLY A 117 -3.82 -17.15 16.93
C GLY A 117 -5.22 -16.58 16.70
N SER A 118 -5.35 -15.36 16.22
CA SER A 118 -6.63 -14.80 15.73
C SER A 118 -7.01 -15.37 14.37
N ASP A 119 -8.26 -15.19 13.97
CA ASP A 119 -8.78 -15.66 12.69
C ASP A 119 -8.08 -15.00 11.49
N LEU A 120 -7.75 -13.70 11.59
CA LEU A 120 -6.98 -12.98 10.58
C LEU A 120 -6.13 -11.85 11.19
N GLN A 121 -5.20 -11.37 10.39
CA GLN A 121 -4.49 -10.10 10.61
C GLN A 121 -4.50 -9.27 9.33
N GLY A 122 -4.51 -7.95 9.49
CA GLY A 122 -4.54 -7.02 8.36
C GLY A 122 -3.92 -5.68 8.69
N ASN A 123 -3.74 -4.89 7.65
CA ASN A 123 -3.36 -3.49 7.77
C ASN A 123 -4.59 -2.60 7.59
N ASP A 124 -4.67 -1.52 8.36
CA ASP A 124 -5.64 -0.47 8.13
C ASP A 124 -5.38 0.25 6.81
N ASP A 125 -6.34 1.04 6.39
CA ASP A 125 -6.17 1.97 5.29
C ASP A 125 -5.08 3.02 5.63
N SER A 126 -4.51 3.58 4.59
CA SER A 126 -3.44 4.58 4.71
C SER A 126 -3.58 5.65 3.64
N PHE A 127 -3.20 6.88 3.99
CA PHE A 127 -3.15 8.01 3.09
C PHE A 127 -1.85 8.80 3.27
N TYR A 128 -0.97 8.70 2.29
CA TYR A 128 0.27 9.46 2.23
C TYR A 128 0.11 10.67 1.32
N LEU A 129 0.61 11.80 1.76
CA LEU A 129 0.76 13.01 0.95
C LEU A 129 2.24 13.35 0.86
N ASP A 130 2.74 13.40 -0.37
CA ASP A 130 4.11 13.76 -0.70
C ASP A 130 4.14 15.06 -1.51
N GLY A 131 5.20 15.82 -1.40
CA GLY A 131 5.38 17.06 -2.14
C GLY A 131 6.81 17.21 -2.65
N SER A 132 6.96 17.84 -3.80
CA SER A 132 8.26 18.26 -4.31
C SER A 132 8.17 19.63 -4.96
N ALA A 133 9.23 20.41 -4.82
CA ALA A 133 9.37 21.68 -5.50
C ALA A 133 10.78 21.87 -6.01
N SER A 134 10.93 22.52 -7.15
CA SER A 134 12.22 22.93 -7.67
C SER A 134 12.14 24.33 -8.27
N TYR A 135 13.26 25.04 -8.17
CA TYR A 135 13.40 26.41 -8.68
C TYR A 135 14.73 26.58 -9.38
N ASN A 136 14.68 26.98 -10.64
CA ASN A 136 15.85 27.38 -11.43
C ASN A 136 16.18 28.84 -11.12
N ILE A 137 17.17 29.08 -10.25
CA ILE A 137 17.63 30.45 -9.90
C ILE A 137 18.23 31.13 -11.15
N ASN A 138 18.98 30.35 -11.91
CA ASN A 138 19.56 30.76 -13.18
C ASN A 138 19.90 29.50 -14.02
N PRO A 139 20.40 29.60 -15.26
CA PRO A 139 20.70 28.44 -16.11
C PRO A 139 21.70 27.44 -15.50
N HIS A 140 22.44 27.86 -14.50
CA HIS A 140 23.48 27.05 -13.87
C HIS A 140 23.07 26.45 -12.51
N LEU A 141 22.12 27.08 -11.79
CA LEU A 141 21.79 26.70 -10.42
C LEU A 141 20.29 26.39 -10.26
N LYS A 142 20.00 25.16 -9.84
CA LYS A 142 18.66 24.68 -9.50
C LYS A 142 18.63 24.27 -8.02
N LEU A 143 17.62 24.71 -7.30
CA LEU A 143 17.29 24.24 -5.95
C LEU A 143 16.15 23.22 -6.02
N THR A 144 16.16 22.25 -5.09
CA THR A 144 15.09 21.26 -4.93
C THR A 144 14.73 21.07 -3.46
N VAL A 145 13.44 20.85 -3.21
CA VAL A 145 12.89 20.46 -1.91
C VAL A 145 11.95 19.29 -2.12
N GLU A 146 12.07 18.28 -1.31
CA GLU A 146 11.16 17.13 -1.28
C GLU A 146 10.63 16.94 0.13
N ALA A 147 9.36 16.62 0.24
CA ALA A 147 8.69 16.32 1.49
C ALA A 147 7.92 15.01 1.35
N GLN A 148 8.18 14.06 2.21
CA GLN A 148 7.51 12.77 2.24
C GLN A 148 6.67 12.62 3.49
N ASN A 149 5.53 11.95 3.33
CA ASN A 149 4.60 11.67 4.40
C ASN A 149 4.14 12.94 5.16
N LEU A 150 3.69 13.96 4.42
CA LEU A 150 3.20 15.24 5.02
C LEU A 150 1.99 15.04 5.95
N THR A 151 1.21 13.97 5.73
CA THR A 151 0.10 13.56 6.60
C THR A 151 0.56 12.97 7.92
N ASP A 152 1.86 12.61 8.03
CA ASP A 152 2.41 11.90 9.19
C ASP A 152 1.64 10.59 9.46
N GLU A 153 1.36 9.90 8.37
CA GLU A 153 0.57 8.67 8.34
C GLU A 153 1.19 7.58 9.20
N LYS A 154 0.35 6.81 9.83
CA LYS A 154 0.73 5.69 10.68
C LYS A 154 0.30 4.38 10.05
N ASN A 155 1.15 3.39 10.12
CA ASN A 155 0.81 2.05 9.67
C ASN A 155 0.37 1.21 10.87
N ARG A 156 -0.93 0.90 10.93
CA ARG A 156 -1.53 0.09 11.98
C ARG A 156 -1.78 -1.32 11.46
N LEU A 157 -1.22 -2.31 12.15
CA LEU A 157 -1.55 -3.71 11.99
C LEU A 157 -2.63 -4.10 13.00
N PHE A 158 -3.71 -4.70 12.55
CA PHE A 158 -4.79 -5.19 13.39
C PHE A 158 -4.92 -6.72 13.32
N ILE A 159 -5.53 -7.29 14.34
CA ILE A 159 -5.94 -8.70 14.44
C ILE A 159 -7.41 -8.79 14.78
N ASP A 160 -8.03 -9.95 14.49
CA ASP A 160 -9.43 -10.25 14.72
C ASP A 160 -10.37 -9.52 13.73
N SER A 161 -11.15 -10.29 13.00
CA SER A 161 -12.05 -9.77 11.95
C SER A 161 -13.16 -8.88 12.49
N VAL A 162 -13.57 -9.09 13.75
CA VAL A 162 -14.70 -8.40 14.37
C VAL A 162 -14.24 -7.19 15.18
N ARG A 163 -13.30 -7.39 16.12
CA ARG A 163 -12.85 -6.34 17.04
C ARG A 163 -11.80 -5.43 16.42
N GLN A 164 -10.99 -5.97 15.48
CA GLN A 164 -9.90 -5.25 14.84
C GLN A 164 -8.94 -4.60 15.85
N ASP A 165 -8.56 -5.38 16.86
CA ASP A 165 -7.65 -4.94 17.90
C ASP A 165 -6.28 -4.57 17.30
N THR A 166 -5.67 -3.50 17.76
CA THR A 166 -4.34 -3.09 17.32
C THR A 166 -3.29 -4.08 17.83
N LEU A 167 -2.59 -4.74 16.89
CA LEU A 167 -1.43 -5.57 17.24
C LEU A 167 -0.19 -4.69 17.46
N PHE A 168 0.10 -3.81 16.51
CA PHE A 168 1.10 -2.76 16.65
C PHE A 168 0.85 -1.61 15.67
N GLU A 169 1.42 -0.46 15.97
CA GLU A 169 1.40 0.73 15.14
C GLU A 169 2.83 1.20 14.91
N THR A 170 3.14 1.54 13.66
CA THR A 170 4.45 2.08 13.27
C THR A 170 4.27 3.49 12.74
N ARG A 171 5.13 4.41 13.13
CA ARG A 171 5.16 5.78 12.66
C ARG A 171 6.56 6.11 12.15
N ILE A 172 6.68 6.43 10.87
CA ILE A 172 7.97 6.80 10.27
C ILE A 172 8.22 8.30 10.43
N GLY A 173 7.15 9.12 10.48
CA GLY A 173 7.23 10.57 10.54
C GLY A 173 7.34 11.22 9.15
N ARG A 174 7.50 12.55 9.16
CA ARG A 174 7.71 13.36 7.97
C ARG A 174 9.17 13.45 7.63
N THR A 175 9.52 13.39 6.36
CA THR A 175 10.90 13.53 5.89
C THR A 175 11.00 14.71 4.94
N PHE A 176 12.02 15.55 5.12
CA PHE A 176 12.30 16.67 4.23
C PHE A 176 13.73 16.54 3.70
N THR A 177 13.87 16.66 2.38
CA THR A 177 15.15 16.61 1.69
C THR A 177 15.37 17.92 0.94
N PHE A 178 16.53 18.51 1.07
CA PHE A 178 16.94 19.72 0.37
C PHE A 178 18.13 19.40 -0.52
N GLY A 179 18.08 19.86 -1.75
CA GLY A 179 19.12 19.62 -2.73
C GLY A 179 19.42 20.84 -3.60
N PHE A 180 20.58 20.84 -4.22
CA PHE A 180 20.91 21.77 -5.28
C PHE A 180 21.68 21.05 -6.39
N SER A 181 21.57 21.57 -7.60
CA SER A 181 22.32 21.13 -8.77
C SER A 181 22.98 22.32 -9.43
N TYR A 182 24.27 22.22 -9.71
CA TYR A 182 25.03 23.23 -10.42
C TYR A 182 25.63 22.66 -11.71
N LYS A 183 25.43 23.39 -12.82
CA LYS A 183 26.01 23.07 -14.13
C LYS A 183 26.97 24.18 -14.51
N TYR A 184 28.16 23.85 -14.88
CA TYR A 184 29.19 24.79 -15.41
C TYR A 184 29.31 24.68 -16.93
#